data_18cb33464a756c699ba51591524e4eea
#
_entry.id   18cb33464a756c699ba51591524e4eea
#
_cell.length_a   1.000
_cell.length_b   1.000
_cell.length_c   1.000
_cell.angle_alpha   90.00
_cell.angle_beta   90.00
_cell.angle_gamma   90.00
#
_symmetry.space_group_name_H-M   'P 1'
#
loop_
_entity.id
_entity.type
_entity.pdbx_description
1 polymer ?
#
loop_
_entity_poly.entity_id
_entity_poly.type
_entity_poly.pdbx_seq_one_letter_code
_entity_poly.pdbx_strand_id
1 'polypeptide(L)'
;MRLSNKLILFVILAAGAILRFWNFADIPFAHDEFSALFRTDFSNFSDLINYGVKPDGHPAGIQVFLYYWVSIFGATEWVVKLPFALMGVASIWVVYKIGKLWCNETVGLVSAAFIASLQYTVLYSVTARPYISGMFFSLWMVWYWSQLVKKPTLRFWKNGLLFVLFSALCAYNHHFSLLFAALVWVSGLFFLPKKYWLKYVLIGLAVFIVYIPHLSIFFHQLGNKGVEGWL
;
A
#
# COMPACT_ATOMS: atom_id res chain seq x y z
N MET A 1 33.10 14.53 14.09
CA MET A 1 31.88 15.31 13.85
C MET A 1 30.70 14.37 13.80
N ARG A 2 29.74 14.45 14.76
CA ARG A 2 28.55 13.57 14.71
C ARG A 2 27.55 14.17 13.71
N LEU A 3 27.22 13.41 12.65
CA LEU A 3 26.18 13.78 11.70
C LEU A 3 24.85 13.89 12.43
N SER A 4 24.02 14.89 12.08
CA SER A 4 22.68 15.01 12.65
C SER A 4 21.79 13.89 12.12
N ASN A 5 20.89 13.36 12.94
CA ASN A 5 19.94 12.30 12.52
C ASN A 5 19.09 12.73 11.31
N LYS A 6 18.82 14.02 11.15
CA LYS A 6 18.13 14.56 9.97
C LYS A 6 18.96 14.41 8.70
N LEU A 7 20.27 14.67 8.78
CA LEU A 7 21.17 14.50 7.65
C LEU A 7 21.33 13.02 7.27
N ILE A 8 21.43 12.13 8.27
CA ILE A 8 21.49 10.68 8.04
C ILE A 8 20.20 10.21 7.32
N LEU A 9 19.02 10.62 7.80
CA LEU A 9 17.75 10.29 7.15
C LEU A 9 17.67 10.82 5.73
N PHE A 10 18.13 12.04 5.49
CA PHE A 10 18.17 12.64 4.16
C PHE A 10 19.07 11.81 3.22
N VAL A 11 20.25 11.41 3.66
CA VAL A 11 21.18 10.56 2.87
C VAL A 11 20.52 9.20 2.55
N ILE A 12 19.84 8.58 3.52
CA ILE A 12 19.11 7.31 3.30
C ILE A 12 18.00 7.49 2.27
N LEU A 13 17.21 8.56 2.37
CA LEU A 13 16.15 8.87 1.41
C LEU A 13 16.70 9.13 0.01
N ALA A 14 17.78 9.91 -0.09
CA ALA A 14 18.44 10.21 -1.35
C ALA A 14 19.00 8.93 -2.00
N ALA A 15 19.71 8.10 -1.24
CA ALA A 15 20.22 6.81 -1.71
C ALA A 15 19.08 5.89 -2.17
N GLY A 16 18.00 5.78 -1.38
CA GLY A 16 16.83 4.99 -1.73
C GLY A 16 16.08 5.50 -2.97
N ALA A 17 16.06 6.82 -3.19
CA ALA A 17 15.55 7.42 -4.41
C ALA A 17 16.46 7.11 -5.61
N ILE A 18 17.77 7.30 -5.48
CA ILE A 18 18.75 6.98 -6.54
C ILE A 18 18.60 5.52 -6.99
N LEU A 19 18.51 4.56 -6.05
CA LEU A 19 18.36 3.15 -6.39
C LEU A 19 17.07 2.83 -7.16
N ARG A 20 15.98 3.61 -6.98
CA ARG A 20 14.69 3.40 -7.65
C ARG A 20 14.57 4.15 -8.97
N PHE A 21 15.29 5.27 -9.10
CA PHE A 21 15.26 6.09 -10.31
C PHE A 21 16.48 5.91 -11.22
N TRP A 22 17.40 5.00 -10.86
CA TRP A 22 18.54 4.66 -11.72
C TRP A 22 18.05 3.93 -12.98
N ASN A 23 18.35 4.48 -14.14
CA ASN A 23 17.89 4.00 -15.47
C ASN A 23 16.36 3.76 -15.54
N PHE A 24 15.58 4.50 -14.75
CA PHE A 24 14.16 4.29 -14.56
C PHE A 24 13.34 4.33 -15.87
N ALA A 25 13.74 5.20 -16.81
CA ALA A 25 13.08 5.35 -18.10
C ALA A 25 13.31 4.14 -19.04
N ASP A 26 14.39 3.40 -18.82
CA ASP A 26 14.84 2.31 -19.71
C ASP A 26 14.40 0.92 -19.19
N ILE A 27 13.71 0.85 -18.04
CA ILE A 27 13.24 -0.43 -17.46
C ILE A 27 12.00 -0.91 -18.22
N PRO A 28 12.08 -2.02 -19.00
CA PRO A 28 10.94 -2.53 -19.74
C PRO A 28 9.85 -3.06 -18.81
N PHE A 29 8.63 -3.23 -19.32
CA PHE A 29 7.57 -3.90 -18.58
C PHE A 29 7.90 -5.38 -18.37
N ALA A 30 7.66 -5.86 -17.15
CA ALA A 30 7.63 -7.27 -16.84
C ALA A 30 6.34 -7.92 -17.39
N HIS A 31 6.33 -9.25 -17.56
CA HIS A 31 5.17 -10.00 -18.03
C HIS A 31 3.90 -9.68 -17.23
N ASP A 32 4.00 -9.60 -15.91
CA ASP A 32 2.88 -9.26 -15.02
C ASP A 32 2.33 -7.86 -15.26
N GLU A 33 3.17 -6.90 -15.63
CA GLU A 33 2.77 -5.53 -15.93
C GLU A 33 2.02 -5.45 -17.26
N PHE A 34 2.49 -6.16 -18.28
CA PHE A 34 1.75 -6.31 -19.53
C PHE A 34 0.37 -6.92 -19.30
N SER A 35 0.28 -8.01 -18.52
CA SER A 35 -1.01 -8.61 -18.15
C SER A 35 -1.94 -7.61 -17.45
N ALA A 36 -1.41 -6.76 -16.57
CA ALA A 36 -2.21 -5.72 -15.93
C ALA A 36 -2.68 -4.65 -16.92
N LEU A 37 -1.80 -4.21 -17.83
CA LEU A 37 -2.14 -3.19 -18.83
C LEU A 37 -3.16 -3.70 -19.85
N PHE A 38 -3.06 -4.91 -20.35
CA PHE A 38 -4.08 -5.54 -21.22
C PHE A 38 -5.46 -5.56 -20.56
N ARG A 39 -5.51 -5.73 -19.24
CA ARG A 39 -6.76 -5.69 -18.47
C ARG A 39 -7.27 -4.29 -18.18
N THR A 40 -6.64 -3.24 -18.69
CA THR A 40 -7.15 -1.87 -18.66
C THR A 40 -7.71 -1.41 -20.01
N ASP A 41 -7.54 -2.19 -21.08
CA ASP A 41 -7.96 -1.83 -22.43
C ASP A 41 -9.46 -2.10 -22.63
N PHE A 42 -10.29 -1.31 -21.97
CA PHE A 42 -11.75 -1.35 -22.09
C PHE A 42 -12.33 0.04 -22.29
N SER A 43 -13.40 0.12 -23.10
CA SER A 43 -14.05 1.39 -23.44
C SER A 43 -14.88 1.97 -22.30
N ASN A 44 -15.28 1.16 -21.33
CA ASN A 44 -16.11 1.60 -20.19
C ASN A 44 -15.75 0.87 -18.89
N PHE A 45 -16.16 1.48 -17.77
CA PHE A 45 -15.86 0.98 -16.44
C PHE A 45 -16.54 -0.37 -16.11
N SER A 46 -17.72 -0.63 -16.64
CA SER A 46 -18.40 -1.92 -16.41
C SER A 46 -17.62 -3.09 -16.99
N ASP A 47 -17.10 -2.91 -18.21
CA ASP A 47 -16.29 -3.94 -18.88
C ASP A 47 -14.95 -4.14 -18.18
N LEU A 48 -14.30 -3.05 -17.72
CA LEU A 48 -13.13 -3.13 -16.86
C LEU A 48 -13.39 -4.04 -15.64
N ILE A 49 -14.51 -3.83 -14.93
CA ILE A 49 -14.82 -4.64 -13.74
C ILE A 49 -15.13 -6.09 -14.12
N ASN A 50 -15.93 -6.31 -15.14
CA ASN A 50 -16.41 -7.67 -15.49
C ASN A 50 -15.33 -8.52 -16.18
N TYR A 51 -14.51 -7.93 -17.04
CA TYR A 51 -13.55 -8.66 -17.87
C TYR A 51 -12.09 -8.40 -17.50
N GLY A 52 -11.78 -7.27 -16.86
CA GLY A 52 -10.43 -6.94 -16.40
C GLY A 52 -10.16 -7.34 -14.95
N VAL A 53 -11.08 -7.02 -14.03
CA VAL A 53 -10.90 -7.21 -12.59
C VAL A 53 -11.39 -8.56 -12.09
N LYS A 54 -12.64 -8.94 -12.37
CA LYS A 54 -13.21 -10.19 -11.85
C LYS A 54 -12.44 -11.46 -12.21
N PRO A 55 -11.89 -11.60 -13.45
CA PRO A 55 -11.07 -12.77 -13.80
C PRO A 55 -9.67 -12.75 -13.17
N ASP A 56 -9.19 -11.60 -12.65
CA ASP A 56 -7.89 -11.50 -12.00
C ASP A 56 -7.94 -12.09 -10.57
N GLY A 57 -6.81 -12.54 -10.05
CA GLY A 57 -6.65 -12.95 -8.66
C GLY A 57 -6.41 -11.80 -7.68
N HIS A 58 -6.42 -10.54 -8.15
CA HIS A 58 -6.16 -9.36 -7.33
C HIS A 58 -7.40 -8.48 -7.19
N PRO A 59 -7.58 -7.78 -6.04
CA PRO A 59 -8.62 -6.78 -5.88
C PRO A 59 -8.55 -5.65 -6.91
N ALA A 60 -9.67 -4.92 -7.05
CA ALA A 60 -9.86 -3.94 -8.10
C ALA A 60 -8.92 -2.71 -8.06
N GLY A 61 -8.32 -2.38 -6.89
CA GLY A 61 -7.73 -1.07 -6.64
C GLY A 61 -6.64 -0.69 -7.64
N ILE A 62 -5.64 -1.55 -7.85
CA ILE A 62 -4.54 -1.25 -8.78
C ILE A 62 -5.02 -1.26 -10.23
N GLN A 63 -5.92 -2.18 -10.58
CA GLN A 63 -6.46 -2.26 -11.94
C GLN A 63 -7.26 -1.00 -12.30
N VAL A 64 -8.12 -0.54 -11.40
CA VAL A 64 -8.89 0.70 -11.55
C VAL A 64 -7.97 1.93 -11.56
N PHE A 65 -6.95 1.95 -10.69
CA PHE A 65 -5.95 3.00 -10.68
C PHE A 65 -5.21 3.08 -12.03
N LEU A 66 -4.72 1.96 -12.55
CA LEU A 66 -4.00 1.91 -13.84
C LEU A 66 -4.90 2.32 -15.01
N TYR A 67 -6.17 1.88 -15.02
CA TYR A 67 -7.13 2.28 -16.04
C TYR A 67 -7.23 3.80 -16.19
N TYR A 68 -7.45 4.52 -15.09
CA TYR A 68 -7.53 5.98 -15.13
C TYR A 68 -6.16 6.63 -15.31
N TRP A 69 -5.11 6.09 -14.71
CA TRP A 69 -3.77 6.64 -14.83
C TRP A 69 -3.29 6.63 -16.27
N VAL A 70 -3.42 5.49 -16.95
CA VAL A 70 -3.00 5.33 -18.34
C VAL A 70 -3.87 6.15 -19.29
N SER A 71 -5.17 6.26 -19.04
CA SER A 71 -6.06 7.08 -19.87
C SER A 71 -5.72 8.58 -19.82
N ILE A 72 -5.12 9.06 -18.72
CA ILE A 72 -4.76 10.47 -18.54
C ILE A 72 -3.33 10.76 -18.98
N PHE A 73 -2.38 9.89 -18.64
CA PHE A 73 -0.94 10.16 -18.76
C PHE A 73 -0.24 9.31 -19.83
N GLY A 74 -0.94 8.32 -20.41
CA GLY A 74 -0.37 7.38 -21.37
C GLY A 74 0.27 6.14 -20.73
N ALA A 75 0.67 5.19 -21.59
CA ALA A 75 1.10 3.84 -21.21
C ALA A 75 2.62 3.63 -21.39
N THR A 76 3.43 4.68 -21.36
CA THR A 76 4.90 4.51 -21.42
C THR A 76 5.41 3.93 -20.10
N GLU A 77 6.50 3.15 -20.14
CA GLU A 77 7.03 2.40 -18.99
C GLU A 77 7.23 3.28 -17.76
N TRP A 78 7.93 4.39 -17.94
CA TRP A 78 8.25 5.30 -16.83
C TRP A 78 6.99 5.97 -16.25
N VAL A 79 5.99 6.31 -17.08
CA VAL A 79 4.72 6.90 -16.63
C VAL A 79 3.95 5.93 -15.77
N VAL A 80 3.82 4.69 -16.22
CA VAL A 80 3.07 3.64 -15.50
C VAL A 80 3.74 3.29 -14.16
N LYS A 81 5.07 3.26 -14.13
CA LYS A 81 5.86 2.89 -12.93
C LYS A 81 6.05 4.02 -11.93
N LEU A 82 5.94 5.28 -12.37
CA LEU A 82 6.25 6.46 -11.54
C LEU A 82 5.51 6.49 -10.19
N PRO A 83 4.19 6.26 -10.10
CA PRO A 83 3.48 6.25 -8.82
C PRO A 83 4.04 5.22 -7.85
N PHE A 84 4.41 4.05 -8.35
CA PHE A 84 4.96 2.95 -7.55
C PHE A 84 6.36 3.28 -7.03
N ALA A 85 7.22 3.88 -7.86
CA ALA A 85 8.54 4.34 -7.44
C ALA A 85 8.44 5.40 -6.33
N LEU A 86 7.52 6.35 -6.47
CA LEU A 86 7.26 7.38 -5.45
C LEU A 86 6.73 6.77 -4.13
N MET A 87 5.82 5.78 -4.20
CA MET A 87 5.35 5.03 -3.03
C MET A 87 6.51 4.30 -2.35
N GLY A 88 7.44 3.72 -3.12
CA GLY A 88 8.64 3.06 -2.59
C GLY A 88 9.54 4.02 -1.82
N VAL A 89 9.81 5.21 -2.36
CA VAL A 89 10.61 6.23 -1.66
C VAL A 89 9.89 6.72 -0.41
N ALA A 90 8.58 7.01 -0.50
CA ALA A 90 7.79 7.48 0.64
C ALA A 90 7.72 6.44 1.77
N SER A 91 7.74 5.15 1.44
CA SER A 91 7.77 4.05 2.41
C SER A 91 9.00 4.09 3.32
N ILE A 92 10.16 4.55 2.82
CA ILE A 92 11.38 4.72 3.60
C ILE A 92 11.14 5.71 4.76
N TRP A 93 10.46 6.81 4.48
CA TRP A 93 10.16 7.82 5.50
C TRP A 93 9.11 7.33 6.50
N VAL A 94 8.10 6.60 6.05
CA VAL A 94 7.03 6.12 6.95
C VAL A 94 7.57 5.07 7.91
N VAL A 95 8.40 4.13 7.45
CA VAL A 95 9.00 3.11 8.34
C VAL A 95 9.94 3.75 9.35
N TYR A 96 10.71 4.78 8.97
CA TYR A 96 11.48 5.57 9.94
C TYR A 96 10.59 6.12 11.06
N LYS A 97 9.45 6.72 10.72
CA LYS A 97 8.51 7.28 11.72
C LYS A 97 7.97 6.21 12.65
N ILE A 98 7.64 5.03 12.12
CA ILE A 98 7.14 3.91 12.92
C ILE A 98 8.23 3.41 13.87
N GLY A 99 9.43 3.12 13.37
CA GLY A 99 10.55 2.65 14.19
C GLY A 99 10.93 3.64 15.29
N LYS A 100 10.94 4.94 14.95
CA LYS A 100 11.18 6.01 15.94
C LYS A 100 10.09 6.08 17.00
N LEU A 101 8.81 5.90 16.64
CA LEU A 101 7.68 5.98 17.57
C LEU A 101 7.64 4.78 18.54
N TRP A 102 7.94 3.58 18.04
CA TRP A 102 7.84 2.35 18.83
C TRP A 102 9.09 2.05 19.64
N CYS A 103 10.25 2.44 19.17
CA CYS A 103 11.54 2.18 19.80
C CYS A 103 12.31 3.50 20.03
N ASN A 104 13.14 3.89 19.07
CA ASN A 104 13.98 5.10 19.17
C ASN A 104 14.43 5.58 17.77
N GLU A 105 15.17 6.69 17.74
CA GLU A 105 15.70 7.31 16.52
C GLU A 105 16.59 6.34 15.71
N THR A 106 17.47 5.61 16.38
CA THR A 106 18.40 4.67 15.75
C THR A 106 17.66 3.54 15.04
N VAL A 107 16.66 2.93 15.72
CA VAL A 107 15.83 1.89 15.11
C VAL A 107 15.07 2.45 13.91
N GLY A 108 14.56 3.69 13.98
CA GLY A 108 13.93 4.35 12.85
C GLY A 108 14.87 4.48 11.64
N LEU A 109 16.10 4.94 11.87
CA LEU A 109 17.12 5.10 10.81
C LEU A 109 17.56 3.76 10.21
N VAL A 110 17.78 2.74 11.04
CA VAL A 110 18.14 1.40 10.57
C VAL A 110 17.02 0.78 9.75
N SER A 111 15.77 0.87 10.22
CA SER A 111 14.60 0.40 9.46
C SER A 111 14.47 1.11 8.11
N ALA A 112 14.70 2.43 8.08
CA ALA A 112 14.70 3.21 6.84
C ALA A 112 15.81 2.75 5.88
N ALA A 113 17.03 2.50 6.38
CA ALA A 113 18.14 2.02 5.58
C ALA A 113 17.85 0.65 4.95
N PHE A 114 17.23 -0.27 5.71
CA PHE A 114 16.79 -1.56 5.17
C PHE A 114 15.77 -1.38 4.02
N ILE A 115 14.69 -0.61 4.23
CA ILE A 115 13.69 -0.37 3.17
C ILE A 115 14.29 0.36 1.97
N ALA A 116 15.28 1.22 2.19
CA ALA A 116 15.97 1.92 1.10
C ALA A 116 16.75 0.98 0.18
N SER A 117 17.40 -0.06 0.75
CA SER A 117 18.42 -0.88 0.06
C SER A 117 18.04 -2.33 -0.20
N LEU A 118 17.00 -2.89 0.47
CA LEU A 118 16.58 -4.27 0.22
C LEU A 118 16.17 -4.46 -1.24
N GLN A 119 16.73 -5.47 -1.91
CA GLN A 119 16.45 -5.80 -3.29
C GLN A 119 14.95 -5.90 -3.58
N TYR A 120 14.19 -6.58 -2.72
CA TYR A 120 12.74 -6.70 -2.85
C TYR A 120 12.03 -5.34 -2.95
N THR A 121 12.34 -4.42 -2.02
CA THR A 121 11.69 -3.11 -1.98
C THR A 121 12.10 -2.20 -3.15
N VAL A 122 13.33 -2.34 -3.64
CA VAL A 122 13.81 -1.59 -4.83
C VAL A 122 13.15 -2.15 -6.09
N LEU A 123 13.20 -3.47 -6.31
CA LEU A 123 12.64 -4.13 -7.49
C LEU A 123 11.14 -3.87 -7.63
N TYR A 124 10.37 -4.08 -6.56
CA TYR A 124 8.92 -3.86 -6.62
C TYR A 124 8.49 -2.39 -6.60
N SER A 125 9.41 -1.46 -6.34
CA SER A 125 9.13 -0.04 -6.56
C SER A 125 9.10 0.35 -8.04
N VAL A 126 9.74 -0.42 -8.91
CA VAL A 126 9.76 -0.18 -10.36
C VAL A 126 8.90 -1.20 -11.12
N THR A 127 7.96 -1.82 -10.44
CA THR A 127 7.00 -2.78 -10.97
C THR A 127 5.58 -2.29 -10.68
N ALA A 128 4.79 -2.05 -11.72
CA ALA A 128 3.43 -1.51 -11.60
C ALA A 128 2.40 -2.59 -11.21
N ARG A 129 2.63 -3.22 -10.05
CA ARG A 129 1.79 -4.29 -9.47
C ARG A 129 1.52 -4.02 -7.98
N PRO A 130 0.54 -4.71 -7.36
CA PRO A 130 0.10 -4.40 -5.99
C PRO A 130 1.10 -4.74 -4.87
N TYR A 131 2.40 -4.79 -5.17
CA TYR A 131 3.43 -5.16 -4.19
C TYR A 131 3.88 -3.96 -3.34
N ILE A 132 4.52 -2.96 -3.97
CA ILE A 132 5.04 -1.79 -3.25
C ILE A 132 3.90 -0.89 -2.73
N SER A 133 2.79 -0.78 -3.48
CA SER A 133 1.59 -0.07 -3.03
C SER A 133 0.99 -0.73 -1.79
N GLY A 134 0.96 -2.07 -1.74
CA GLY A 134 0.54 -2.83 -0.55
C GLY A 134 1.41 -2.53 0.67
N MET A 135 2.73 -2.50 0.51
CA MET A 135 3.65 -2.10 1.57
C MET A 135 3.42 -0.64 2.01
N PHE A 136 3.30 0.28 1.05
CA PHE A 136 3.08 1.70 1.32
C PHE A 136 1.79 1.95 2.10
N PHE A 137 0.66 1.38 1.66
CA PHE A 137 -0.63 1.52 2.34
C PHE A 137 -0.60 0.86 3.73
N SER A 138 0.02 -0.31 3.84
CA SER A 138 0.19 -1.02 5.12
C SER A 138 1.01 -0.21 6.13
N LEU A 139 2.10 0.42 5.70
CA LEU A 139 2.93 1.26 6.56
C LEU A 139 2.17 2.49 7.07
N TRP A 140 1.40 3.17 6.19
CA TRP A 140 0.57 4.29 6.60
C TRP A 140 -0.57 3.85 7.53
N MET A 141 -1.21 2.72 7.26
CA MET A 141 -2.21 2.13 8.13
C MET A 141 -1.63 1.85 9.53
N VAL A 142 -0.47 1.18 9.61
CA VAL A 142 0.23 0.91 10.88
C VAL A 142 0.65 2.21 11.56
N TRP A 143 1.05 3.23 10.83
CA TRP A 143 1.34 4.56 11.42
C TRP A 143 0.12 5.15 12.11
N TYR A 144 -1.04 5.20 11.45
CA TYR A 144 -2.25 5.76 12.05
C TYR A 144 -2.82 4.88 13.16
N TRP A 145 -2.76 3.57 13.01
CA TRP A 145 -3.03 2.64 14.11
C TRP A 145 -2.13 2.93 15.33
N SER A 146 -0.84 3.13 15.10
CA SER A 146 0.11 3.47 16.18
C SER A 146 -0.23 4.79 16.88
N GLN A 147 -0.73 5.79 16.12
CA GLN A 147 -1.21 7.04 16.74
C GLN A 147 -2.46 6.79 17.59
N LEU A 148 -3.39 5.95 17.16
CA LEU A 148 -4.58 5.59 17.92
C LEU A 148 -4.24 4.88 19.23
N VAL A 149 -3.34 3.90 19.18
CA VAL A 149 -3.03 3.09 20.37
C VAL A 149 -2.04 3.77 21.33
N LYS A 150 -1.05 4.49 20.84
CA LYS A 150 -0.04 5.17 21.66
C LYS A 150 -0.48 6.55 22.16
N LYS A 151 -1.35 7.24 21.42
CA LYS A 151 -1.77 8.63 21.70
C LYS A 151 -3.29 8.79 21.51
N PRO A 152 -4.13 7.99 22.20
CA PRO A 152 -5.57 7.96 21.95
C PRO A 152 -6.29 9.26 22.31
N THR A 153 -5.68 10.14 23.09
CA THR A 153 -6.24 11.47 23.41
C THR A 153 -5.97 12.51 22.32
N LEU A 154 -5.00 12.24 21.42
CA LEU A 154 -4.55 13.20 20.42
C LEU A 154 -5.19 12.91 19.06
N ARG A 155 -6.12 13.79 18.64
CA ARG A 155 -6.73 13.75 17.30
C ARG A 155 -7.32 12.38 16.93
N PHE A 156 -7.99 11.69 17.87
CA PHE A 156 -8.49 10.32 17.72
C PHE A 156 -9.25 10.13 16.41
N TRP A 157 -10.26 10.96 16.14
CA TRP A 157 -11.10 10.84 14.94
C TRP A 157 -10.34 11.11 13.64
N LYS A 158 -9.40 12.08 13.63
CA LYS A 158 -8.55 12.31 12.46
C LYS A 158 -7.68 11.08 12.17
N ASN A 159 -7.03 10.53 13.19
CA ASN A 159 -6.22 9.33 13.05
C ASN A 159 -7.08 8.12 12.68
N GLY A 160 -8.29 8.02 13.22
CA GLY A 160 -9.27 6.99 12.87
C GLY A 160 -9.70 7.06 11.41
N LEU A 161 -10.04 8.25 10.91
CA LEU A 161 -10.41 8.43 9.50
C LEU A 161 -9.27 8.05 8.56
N LEU A 162 -8.04 8.44 8.88
CA LEU A 162 -6.86 8.09 8.08
C LEU A 162 -6.53 6.59 8.20
N PHE A 163 -6.78 5.98 9.34
CA PHE A 163 -6.70 4.52 9.47
C PHE A 163 -7.75 3.83 8.59
N VAL A 164 -9.01 4.30 8.55
CA VAL A 164 -10.04 3.79 7.63
C VAL A 164 -9.60 3.90 6.19
N LEU A 165 -9.10 5.07 5.76
CA LEU A 165 -8.62 5.29 4.40
C LEU A 165 -7.54 4.28 4.01
N PHE A 166 -6.47 4.16 4.80
CA PHE A 166 -5.36 3.27 4.45
C PHE A 166 -5.69 1.79 4.63
N SER A 167 -6.60 1.42 5.55
CA SER A 167 -7.13 0.06 5.64
C SER A 167 -7.97 -0.31 4.41
N ALA A 168 -8.81 0.61 3.92
CA ALA A 168 -9.54 0.41 2.69
C ALA A 168 -8.61 0.29 1.48
N LEU A 169 -7.59 1.16 1.36
CA LEU A 169 -6.58 1.05 0.31
C LEU A 169 -5.82 -0.28 0.37
N CYS A 170 -5.50 -0.82 1.55
CA CYS A 170 -4.96 -2.17 1.71
C CYS A 170 -5.93 -3.23 1.17
N ALA A 171 -7.20 -3.14 1.53
CA ALA A 171 -8.23 -4.10 1.16
C ALA A 171 -8.48 -4.13 -0.35
N TYR A 172 -8.50 -2.97 -0.99
CA TYR A 172 -8.65 -2.84 -2.45
C TYR A 172 -7.37 -3.15 -3.23
N ASN A 173 -6.20 -3.21 -2.57
CA ASN A 173 -4.91 -3.45 -3.22
C ASN A 173 -4.59 -4.94 -3.36
N HIS A 174 -4.69 -5.73 -2.26
CA HIS A 174 -4.32 -7.14 -2.26
C HIS A 174 -5.02 -7.90 -1.13
N HIS A 175 -5.43 -9.16 -1.37
CA HIS A 175 -6.12 -9.98 -0.36
C HIS A 175 -5.30 -10.21 0.91
N PHE A 176 -3.97 -10.39 0.81
CA PHE A 176 -3.10 -10.47 1.98
C PHE A 176 -3.00 -9.14 2.74
N SER A 177 -3.06 -8.00 2.04
CA SER A 177 -3.10 -6.69 2.70
C SER A 177 -4.43 -6.46 3.42
N LEU A 178 -5.55 -6.99 2.90
CA LEU A 178 -6.85 -7.02 3.59
C LEU A 178 -6.76 -7.84 4.89
N LEU A 179 -6.20 -9.05 4.82
CA LEU A 179 -6.00 -9.89 6.01
C LEU A 179 -5.11 -9.20 7.04
N PHE A 180 -4.00 -8.60 6.59
CA PHE A 180 -3.11 -7.84 7.45
C PHE A 180 -3.83 -6.66 8.12
N ALA A 181 -4.64 -5.90 7.38
CA ALA A 181 -5.43 -4.80 7.92
C ALA A 181 -6.43 -5.27 9.00
N ALA A 182 -7.09 -6.42 8.79
CA ALA A 182 -7.97 -7.02 9.77
C ALA A 182 -7.22 -7.41 11.06
N LEU A 183 -6.05 -8.05 10.93
CA LEU A 183 -5.22 -8.44 12.08
C LEU A 183 -4.71 -7.22 12.86
N VAL A 184 -4.27 -6.17 12.16
CA VAL A 184 -3.85 -4.91 12.78
C VAL A 184 -5.03 -4.25 13.51
N TRP A 185 -6.21 -4.23 12.91
CA TRP A 185 -7.40 -3.70 13.58
C TRP A 185 -7.75 -4.50 14.84
N VAL A 186 -7.83 -5.83 14.76
CA VAL A 186 -8.10 -6.68 15.92
C VAL A 186 -7.08 -6.45 17.04
N SER A 187 -5.78 -6.34 16.69
CA SER A 187 -4.72 -6.11 17.67
C SER A 187 -4.92 -4.83 18.49
N GLY A 188 -5.51 -3.80 17.90
CA GLY A 188 -5.77 -2.54 18.60
C GLY A 188 -6.72 -2.67 19.81
N LEU A 189 -7.59 -3.67 19.83
CA LEU A 189 -8.44 -3.95 20.99
C LEU A 189 -7.64 -4.37 22.23
N PHE A 190 -6.46 -4.95 22.05
CA PHE A 190 -5.56 -5.34 23.15
C PHE A 190 -4.69 -4.17 23.65
N PHE A 191 -4.44 -3.16 22.81
CA PHE A 191 -3.59 -2.01 23.15
C PHE A 191 -4.37 -0.80 23.65
N LEU A 192 -5.66 -0.67 23.26
CA LEU A 192 -6.47 0.49 23.61
C LEU A 192 -7.15 0.33 24.97
N PRO A 193 -7.19 1.37 25.83
CA PRO A 193 -8.04 1.40 27.02
C PRO A 193 -9.51 1.19 26.65
N LYS A 194 -10.25 0.42 27.47
CA LYS A 194 -11.66 0.04 27.23
C LYS A 194 -12.58 1.23 26.91
N LYS A 195 -12.31 2.40 27.47
CA LYS A 195 -13.09 3.64 27.21
C LYS A 195 -13.09 4.09 25.74
N TYR A 196 -12.12 3.61 24.92
CA TYR A 196 -12.05 3.91 23.49
C TYR A 196 -12.60 2.80 22.60
N TRP A 197 -12.95 1.64 23.12
CA TRP A 197 -13.34 0.47 22.34
C TRP A 197 -14.52 0.75 21.41
N LEU A 198 -15.61 1.36 21.92
CA LEU A 198 -16.76 1.68 21.08
C LEU A 198 -16.37 2.54 19.87
N LYS A 199 -15.57 3.61 20.10
CA LYS A 199 -15.10 4.48 19.01
C LYS A 199 -14.20 3.72 18.03
N TYR A 200 -13.39 2.81 18.53
CA TYR A 200 -12.48 2.01 17.73
C TYR A 200 -13.21 0.93 16.89
N VAL A 201 -14.24 0.32 17.46
CA VAL A 201 -15.13 -0.61 16.74
C VAL A 201 -15.87 0.12 15.62
N LEU A 202 -16.36 1.34 15.87
CA LEU A 202 -16.99 2.17 14.82
C LEU A 202 -16.02 2.48 13.67
N ILE A 203 -14.73 2.69 13.96
CA ILE A 203 -13.69 2.84 12.93
C ILE A 203 -13.56 1.55 12.09
N GLY A 204 -13.53 0.38 12.72
CA GLY A 204 -13.49 -0.90 12.00
C GLY A 204 -14.74 -1.14 11.16
N LEU A 205 -15.92 -0.80 11.69
CA LEU A 205 -17.18 -0.86 10.95
C LEU A 205 -17.13 0.06 9.70
N ALA A 206 -16.56 1.26 9.83
CA ALA A 206 -16.40 2.17 8.70
C ALA A 206 -15.49 1.58 7.60
N VAL A 207 -14.41 0.86 7.96
CA VAL A 207 -13.58 0.12 6.97
C VAL A 207 -14.43 -0.91 6.23
N PHE A 208 -15.23 -1.69 6.96
CA PHE A 208 -16.12 -2.69 6.37
C PHE A 208 -17.14 -2.05 5.42
N ILE A 209 -17.79 -0.96 5.82
CA ILE A 209 -18.76 -0.23 4.99
C ILE A 209 -18.10 0.25 3.67
N VAL A 210 -16.90 0.82 3.75
CA VAL A 210 -16.15 1.26 2.56
C VAL A 210 -15.79 0.08 1.64
N TYR A 211 -15.63 -1.13 2.19
CA TYR A 211 -15.31 -2.33 1.41
C TYR A 211 -16.54 -3.03 0.81
N ILE A 212 -17.78 -2.72 1.24
CA ILE A 212 -19.02 -3.34 0.73
C ILE A 212 -19.11 -3.36 -0.81
N PRO A 213 -18.78 -2.27 -1.55
CA PRO A 213 -18.85 -2.30 -3.02
C PRO A 213 -17.94 -3.36 -3.66
N HIS A 214 -16.87 -3.75 -2.99
CA HIS A 214 -15.93 -4.77 -3.48
C HIS A 214 -16.34 -6.21 -3.18
N LEU A 215 -17.31 -6.44 -2.30
CA LEU A 215 -17.68 -7.79 -1.86
C LEU A 215 -18.10 -8.70 -3.01
N SER A 216 -18.80 -8.19 -4.03
CA SER A 216 -19.21 -8.97 -5.20
C SER A 216 -18.00 -9.47 -5.99
N ILE A 217 -16.96 -8.64 -6.13
CA ILE A 217 -15.69 -9.02 -6.78
C ILE A 217 -14.95 -10.04 -5.92
N PHE A 218 -14.87 -9.78 -4.62
CA PHE A 218 -14.19 -10.67 -3.67
C PHE A 218 -14.78 -12.09 -3.67
N PHE A 219 -16.11 -12.22 -3.57
CA PHE A 219 -16.76 -13.53 -3.63
C PHE A 219 -16.63 -14.20 -5.00
N HIS A 220 -16.66 -13.45 -6.10
CA HIS A 220 -16.42 -13.97 -7.43
C HIS A 220 -15.00 -14.54 -7.54
N GLN A 221 -13.99 -13.80 -7.07
CA GLN A 221 -12.58 -14.24 -7.09
C GLN A 221 -12.31 -15.43 -6.16
N LEU A 222 -13.00 -15.54 -5.01
CA LEU A 222 -12.93 -16.73 -4.15
C LEU A 222 -13.51 -17.99 -4.83
N GLY A 223 -14.55 -17.82 -5.64
CA GLY A 223 -15.20 -18.92 -6.39
C GLY A 223 -14.43 -19.32 -7.65
N ASN A 224 -13.58 -18.44 -8.16
CA ASN A 224 -12.74 -18.76 -9.31
C ASN A 224 -11.62 -19.71 -8.87
N LYS A 225 -11.72 -20.96 -9.31
CA LYS A 225 -10.62 -21.92 -9.25
C LYS A 225 -9.48 -21.53 -10.22
N GLY A 226 -9.32 -20.25 -10.49
CA GLY A 226 -8.47 -19.64 -11.51
C GLY A 226 -6.96 -19.81 -11.32
N VAL A 227 -6.55 -20.78 -10.53
CA VAL A 227 -5.15 -21.19 -10.40
C VAL A 227 -4.85 -22.44 -11.25
N GLU A 228 -5.87 -23.08 -11.82
CA GLU A 228 -5.68 -24.31 -12.64
C GLU A 228 -4.94 -24.05 -13.98
N GLY A 229 -4.61 -22.81 -14.32
CA GLY A 229 -3.86 -22.43 -15.53
C GLY A 229 -2.43 -21.91 -15.29
N TRP A 230 -1.92 -21.96 -14.06
CA TRP A 230 -0.59 -21.46 -13.70
C TRP A 230 0.39 -22.52 -13.18
N LEU A 231 0.02 -23.81 -13.25
CA LEU A 231 0.91 -24.95 -12.94
C LEU A 231 1.29 -25.68 -14.22
#